data_987e24d2e6566b97fd65a6e90ef3c423
#
_entry.id   987e24d2e6566b97fd65a6e90ef3c423
#
_cell.length_a   1.000
_cell.length_b   1.000
_cell.length_c   1.000
_cell.angle_alpha   90.00
_cell.angle_beta   90.00
_cell.angle_gamma   90.00
#
_symmetry.space_group_name_H-M   'P 1'
#
loop_
_entity.id
_entity.type
_entity.pdbx_description
1 polymer ?
#
loop_
_entity_poly.entity_id
_entity_poly.type
_entity_poly.pdbx_seq_one_letter_code
_entity_poly.pdbx_strand_id
1 'polypeptide(L)'
;LANGARGFRYDTAKHIGLPSDPIDSAVVKAGGSNDFWDIATGRKAIRDISLLLPADSLFIYGEVLQDRNIPEKEYAEYMDLTASNYGHVLRNVLNSHNYYADSLDNWHHSVSPERLVTWVESHDTYCNDNESAGMTDDQIRQGWVFLAARQNGTPLFFSRPMGSSRENFWGNNRLGDRGNDEFKHPEVIAVNKFRRAMSGKPETIYANTDGSVIEVTRGASGAALINISEHEQEISMPTTMPDGNYTDGVHNATFNVTDGIIRGRLSGMSSYILMN
;
A
#
# COMPACT_ATOMS: atom_id res chain seq x y z
N LEU A 1 -25.26 0.43 3.47
CA LEU A 1 -25.32 1.89 3.23
C LEU A 1 -26.20 2.59 4.25
N ALA A 2 -27.43 2.11 4.48
CA ALA A 2 -28.34 2.70 5.46
C ALA A 2 -27.73 2.79 6.88
N ASN A 3 -26.88 1.84 7.25
CA ASN A 3 -26.16 1.81 8.51
C ASN A 3 -24.86 2.64 8.53
N GLY A 4 -24.63 3.47 7.51
CA GLY A 4 -23.49 4.39 7.46
C GLY A 4 -22.20 3.85 6.81
N ALA A 5 -22.19 2.63 6.28
CA ALA A 5 -21.04 2.11 5.53
C ALA A 5 -20.75 3.00 4.30
N ARG A 6 -19.49 3.29 4.07
CA ARG A 6 -19.01 4.12 2.94
C ARG A 6 -17.95 3.41 2.09
N GLY A 7 -17.63 2.16 2.42
CA GLY A 7 -16.71 1.35 1.65
C GLY A 7 -16.89 -0.12 1.96
N PHE A 8 -16.45 -0.97 1.03
CA PHE A 8 -16.55 -2.41 1.13
C PHE A 8 -15.28 -3.07 0.60
N ARG A 9 -14.81 -4.08 1.31
CA ARG A 9 -13.85 -5.05 0.80
C ARG A 9 -14.60 -6.31 0.39
N TYR A 10 -14.38 -6.74 -0.81
CA TYR A 10 -14.87 -8.05 -1.27
C TYR A 10 -13.74 -9.07 -1.17
N ASP A 11 -13.93 -10.01 -0.27
CA ASP A 11 -13.05 -11.16 -0.09
C ASP A 11 -13.13 -12.08 -1.30
N THR A 12 -12.02 -12.71 -1.68
CA THR A 12 -11.97 -13.67 -2.79
C THR A 12 -12.70 -13.23 -4.06
N ALA A 13 -12.65 -11.94 -4.37
CA ALA A 13 -13.42 -11.34 -5.48
C ALA A 13 -13.18 -12.03 -6.83
N LYS A 14 -11.96 -12.53 -7.06
CA LYS A 14 -11.59 -13.25 -8.30
C LYS A 14 -12.36 -14.56 -8.51
N HIS A 15 -13.02 -15.10 -7.49
CA HIS A 15 -13.82 -16.31 -7.59
C HIS A 15 -15.28 -16.05 -7.92
N ILE A 16 -15.67 -14.79 -8.03
CA ILE A 16 -17.02 -14.38 -8.45
C ILE A 16 -16.93 -13.95 -9.91
N GLY A 17 -17.72 -14.61 -10.76
CA GLY A 17 -17.67 -14.41 -12.20
C GLY A 17 -17.95 -12.98 -12.64
N LEU A 18 -17.25 -12.58 -13.70
CA LEU A 18 -17.47 -11.35 -14.44
C LEU A 18 -18.59 -11.55 -15.47
N PRO A 19 -19.26 -10.48 -15.95
CA PRO A 19 -20.25 -10.60 -17.02
C PRO A 19 -19.72 -11.25 -18.30
N SER A 20 -18.42 -11.16 -18.57
CA SER A 20 -17.72 -11.79 -19.70
C SER A 20 -17.47 -13.30 -19.52
N ASP A 21 -17.57 -13.82 -18.31
CA ASP A 21 -17.30 -15.22 -18.03
C ASP A 21 -18.42 -16.14 -18.59
N PRO A 22 -18.06 -17.35 -19.03
CA PRO A 22 -19.05 -18.34 -19.45
C PRO A 22 -20.06 -18.66 -18.35
N ILE A 23 -21.32 -18.69 -18.70
CA ILE A 23 -22.41 -19.05 -17.78
C ILE A 23 -22.90 -20.46 -18.12
N ASP A 24 -23.13 -21.27 -17.08
CA ASP A 24 -23.77 -22.57 -17.24
C ASP A 24 -25.14 -22.46 -17.90
N SER A 25 -25.40 -23.32 -18.89
CA SER A 25 -26.63 -23.29 -19.67
C SER A 25 -27.88 -23.53 -18.81
N ALA A 26 -27.79 -24.24 -17.71
CA ALA A 26 -28.88 -24.43 -16.78
C ALA A 26 -29.24 -23.14 -16.03
N VAL A 27 -28.19 -22.36 -15.66
CA VAL A 27 -28.33 -21.04 -15.04
C VAL A 27 -29.05 -20.08 -16.00
N VAL A 28 -28.59 -20.05 -17.26
CA VAL A 28 -29.24 -19.21 -18.30
C VAL A 28 -30.69 -19.58 -18.50
N LYS A 29 -31.00 -20.90 -18.59
CA LYS A 29 -32.39 -21.39 -18.71
C LYS A 29 -33.28 -21.01 -17.51
N ALA A 30 -32.68 -20.88 -16.33
CA ALA A 30 -33.37 -20.41 -15.12
C ALA A 30 -33.47 -18.88 -15.03
N GLY A 31 -33.02 -18.13 -16.05
CA GLY A 31 -33.04 -16.67 -16.08
C GLY A 31 -31.88 -16.01 -15.27
N GLY A 32 -30.87 -16.78 -14.92
CA GLY A 32 -29.69 -16.25 -14.23
C GLY A 32 -28.69 -15.55 -15.18
N SER A 33 -27.89 -14.67 -14.64
CA SER A 33 -26.84 -13.91 -15.32
C SER A 33 -25.64 -13.67 -14.41
N ASN A 34 -24.48 -13.39 -14.98
CA ASN A 34 -23.27 -12.98 -14.24
C ASN A 34 -23.31 -11.46 -13.96
N ASP A 35 -24.31 -11.01 -13.24
CA ASP A 35 -24.53 -9.60 -12.92
C ASP A 35 -24.28 -9.26 -11.44
N PHE A 36 -23.56 -10.14 -10.75
CA PHE A 36 -23.26 -9.93 -9.33
C PHE A 36 -22.58 -8.60 -9.09
N TRP A 37 -21.53 -8.27 -9.87
CA TRP A 37 -20.78 -7.05 -9.68
C TRP A 37 -21.59 -5.79 -10.02
N ASP A 38 -22.43 -5.84 -11.04
CA ASP A 38 -23.33 -4.74 -11.36
C ASP A 38 -24.30 -4.44 -10.20
N ILE A 39 -24.82 -5.48 -9.57
CA ILE A 39 -25.73 -5.35 -8.43
C ILE A 39 -24.95 -4.93 -7.18
N ALA A 40 -23.84 -5.60 -6.86
CA ALA A 40 -23.08 -5.38 -5.63
C ALA A 40 -22.43 -3.98 -5.58
N THR A 41 -22.03 -3.44 -6.74
CA THR A 41 -21.48 -2.08 -6.86
C THR A 41 -22.52 -1.01 -7.12
N GLY A 42 -23.79 -1.41 -7.20
CA GLY A 42 -24.91 -0.48 -7.33
C GLY A 42 -25.17 0.04 -8.75
N ARG A 43 -24.63 -0.60 -9.79
CA ARG A 43 -24.87 -0.25 -11.19
C ARG A 43 -26.20 -0.79 -11.70
N LYS A 44 -26.68 -1.88 -11.09
CA LYS A 44 -27.96 -2.53 -11.41
C LYS A 44 -28.80 -2.68 -10.16
N ALA A 45 -30.06 -2.30 -10.24
CA ALA A 45 -31.02 -2.54 -9.16
C ALA A 45 -31.37 -4.04 -9.06
N ILE A 46 -31.62 -4.50 -7.83
CA ILE A 46 -32.15 -5.83 -7.59
C ILE A 46 -33.61 -5.73 -7.05
N ARG A 47 -34.54 -6.32 -7.75
CA ARG A 47 -36.00 -6.24 -7.41
C ARG A 47 -36.43 -4.78 -7.20
N ASP A 48 -37.04 -4.48 -6.05
CA ASP A 48 -37.50 -3.15 -5.70
C ASP A 48 -36.53 -2.35 -4.84
N ILE A 49 -35.26 -2.82 -4.72
CA ILE A 49 -34.25 -2.14 -3.91
C ILE A 49 -33.58 -1.05 -4.75
N SER A 50 -33.85 0.19 -4.39
CA SER A 50 -33.19 1.36 -4.96
C SER A 50 -31.80 1.55 -4.39
N LEU A 51 -30.90 2.10 -5.18
CA LEU A 51 -29.57 2.50 -4.72
C LEU A 51 -29.69 3.69 -3.76
N LEU A 52 -28.99 3.58 -2.62
CA LEU A 52 -28.96 4.67 -1.63
C LEU A 52 -27.89 5.71 -1.94
N LEU A 53 -26.80 5.32 -2.62
CA LEU A 53 -25.70 6.19 -3.00
C LEU A 53 -25.19 5.79 -4.38
N PRO A 54 -24.66 6.73 -5.18
CA PRO A 54 -23.90 6.41 -6.38
C PRO A 54 -22.70 5.50 -6.05
N ALA A 55 -22.41 4.53 -6.92
CA ALA A 55 -21.31 3.58 -6.71
C ALA A 55 -19.95 4.28 -6.58
N ASP A 56 -19.74 5.34 -7.35
CA ASP A 56 -18.53 6.16 -7.35
C ASP A 56 -18.31 6.99 -6.08
N SER A 57 -19.32 7.11 -5.21
CA SER A 57 -19.18 7.74 -3.89
C SER A 57 -18.70 6.77 -2.80
N LEU A 58 -18.49 5.49 -3.13
CA LEU A 58 -18.06 4.46 -2.21
C LEU A 58 -16.61 4.04 -2.49
N PHE A 59 -15.84 3.80 -1.43
CA PHE A 59 -14.57 3.12 -1.56
C PHE A 59 -14.81 1.61 -1.62
N ILE A 60 -14.61 1.03 -2.79
CA ILE A 60 -14.81 -0.40 -3.02
C ILE A 60 -13.49 -1.00 -3.52
N TYR A 61 -13.03 -2.07 -2.88
CA TYR A 61 -11.92 -2.84 -3.38
C TYR A 61 -12.15 -4.35 -3.20
N GLY A 62 -11.55 -5.12 -4.08
CA GLY A 62 -11.66 -6.57 -4.08
C GLY A 62 -10.30 -7.24 -3.92
N GLU A 63 -10.30 -8.36 -3.22
CA GLU A 63 -9.17 -9.26 -3.23
C GLU A 63 -9.14 -10.00 -4.56
N VAL A 64 -8.30 -9.48 -5.47
CA VAL A 64 -8.06 -10.05 -6.79
C VAL A 64 -6.59 -10.41 -6.86
N LEU A 65 -6.23 -11.63 -6.42
CA LEU A 65 -4.86 -12.13 -6.48
C LEU A 65 -4.47 -12.40 -7.93
N GLN A 66 -3.23 -12.02 -8.28
CA GLN A 66 -2.71 -12.06 -9.66
C GLN A 66 -2.21 -13.46 -10.01
N ASP A 67 -3.14 -14.38 -10.24
CA ASP A 67 -2.85 -15.65 -10.87
C ASP A 67 -2.71 -15.47 -12.39
N ARG A 68 -2.23 -16.49 -13.09
CA ARG A 68 -2.17 -16.48 -14.55
C ARG A 68 -3.57 -16.22 -15.14
N ASN A 69 -3.64 -15.24 -16.03
CA ASN A 69 -4.84 -14.89 -16.81
C ASN A 69 -5.99 -14.24 -16.02
N ILE A 70 -5.75 -13.68 -14.84
CA ILE A 70 -6.77 -12.88 -14.18
C ILE A 70 -7.00 -11.59 -14.98
N PRO A 71 -8.25 -11.29 -15.39
CA PRO A 71 -8.58 -10.08 -16.13
C PRO A 71 -8.69 -8.86 -15.20
N GLU A 72 -7.55 -8.41 -14.63
CA GLU A 72 -7.51 -7.28 -13.70
C GLU A 72 -8.28 -6.06 -14.20
N LYS A 73 -8.15 -5.74 -15.49
CA LYS A 73 -8.81 -4.57 -16.09
C LYS A 73 -10.32 -4.65 -16.01
N GLU A 74 -10.90 -5.83 -16.16
CA GLU A 74 -12.35 -6.02 -16.06
C GLU A 74 -12.83 -5.88 -14.61
N TYR A 75 -12.11 -6.48 -13.64
CA TYR A 75 -12.41 -6.25 -12.22
C TYR A 75 -12.25 -4.78 -11.82
N ALA A 76 -11.24 -4.10 -12.38
CA ALA A 76 -11.00 -2.68 -12.12
C ALA A 76 -12.12 -1.76 -12.65
N GLU A 77 -13.01 -2.22 -13.51
CA GLU A 77 -14.20 -1.49 -13.86
C GLU A 77 -15.17 -1.35 -12.68
N TYR A 78 -15.16 -2.31 -11.76
CA TYR A 78 -16.08 -2.37 -10.63
C TYR A 78 -15.50 -1.88 -9.31
N MET A 79 -14.20 -2.08 -9.08
CA MET A 79 -13.56 -1.86 -7.78
C MET A 79 -12.06 -1.59 -7.93
N ASP A 80 -11.43 -1.09 -6.88
CA ASP A 80 -9.98 -1.08 -6.77
C ASP A 80 -9.47 -2.49 -6.45
N LEU A 81 -8.23 -2.80 -6.83
CA LEU A 81 -7.68 -4.15 -6.72
C LEU A 81 -6.56 -4.21 -5.70
N THR A 82 -6.49 -5.32 -4.99
CA THR A 82 -5.34 -5.60 -4.12
C THR A 82 -4.05 -5.70 -4.92
N ALA A 83 -3.01 -4.97 -4.51
CA ALA A 83 -1.70 -4.96 -5.18
C ALA A 83 -0.78 -6.05 -4.62
N SER A 84 -1.16 -7.33 -4.77
CA SER A 84 -0.47 -8.47 -4.15
C SER A 84 0.94 -8.65 -4.68
N ASN A 85 1.15 -8.58 -6.01
CA ASN A 85 2.47 -8.70 -6.61
C ASN A 85 3.39 -7.56 -6.16
N TYR A 86 2.87 -6.34 -6.09
CA TYR A 86 3.64 -5.20 -5.61
C TYR A 86 4.05 -5.36 -4.14
N GLY A 87 3.13 -5.79 -3.30
CA GLY A 87 3.41 -6.09 -1.88
C GLY A 87 4.47 -7.18 -1.72
N HIS A 88 4.45 -8.22 -2.56
CA HIS A 88 5.47 -9.28 -2.56
C HIS A 88 6.86 -8.71 -2.91
N VAL A 89 6.96 -7.90 -3.97
CA VAL A 89 8.24 -7.26 -4.34
C VAL A 89 8.74 -6.33 -3.23
N LEU A 90 7.86 -5.54 -2.62
CA LEU A 90 8.23 -4.68 -1.50
C LEU A 90 8.79 -5.47 -0.30
N ARG A 91 8.14 -6.56 0.09
CA ARG A 91 8.65 -7.43 1.17
C ARG A 91 10.02 -8.02 0.84
N ASN A 92 10.24 -8.41 -0.41
CA ASN A 92 11.55 -8.92 -0.84
C ASN A 92 12.65 -7.86 -0.74
N VAL A 93 12.37 -6.62 -1.15
CA VAL A 93 13.29 -5.48 -0.99
C VAL A 93 13.62 -5.25 0.47
N LEU A 94 12.63 -5.20 1.35
CA LEU A 94 12.82 -4.98 2.78
C LEU A 94 13.59 -6.11 3.45
N ASN A 95 13.32 -7.36 3.10
CA ASN A 95 14.00 -8.53 3.66
C ASN A 95 15.43 -8.69 3.16
N SER A 96 15.72 -8.25 1.94
CA SER A 96 17.08 -8.27 1.38
C SER A 96 17.90 -7.04 1.76
N HIS A 97 17.29 -6.04 2.40
CA HIS A 97 17.90 -4.73 2.67
C HIS A 97 18.52 -4.08 1.43
N ASN A 98 17.94 -4.34 0.28
CA ASN A 98 18.48 -3.89 -0.99
C ASN A 98 17.36 -3.52 -1.98
N TYR A 99 17.32 -2.24 -2.34
CA TYR A 99 16.54 -1.73 -3.45
C TYR A 99 17.35 -1.86 -4.73
N TYR A 100 17.03 -2.82 -5.56
CA TYR A 100 17.62 -2.92 -6.90
C TYR A 100 16.76 -2.17 -7.90
N ALA A 101 17.43 -1.55 -8.85
CA ALA A 101 16.83 -0.67 -9.84
C ALA A 101 15.55 -1.26 -10.44
N ASP A 102 14.55 -0.43 -10.58
CA ASP A 102 13.24 -0.71 -11.16
C ASP A 102 12.34 -1.69 -10.38
N SER A 103 12.77 -2.25 -9.25
CA SER A 103 11.97 -3.25 -8.53
C SER A 103 10.63 -2.70 -8.01
N LEU A 104 10.63 -1.46 -7.49
CA LEU A 104 9.44 -0.81 -6.94
C LEU A 104 8.92 0.35 -7.81
N ASP A 105 9.60 0.69 -8.92
CA ASP A 105 9.11 1.66 -9.90
C ASP A 105 7.98 1.08 -10.73
N ASN A 106 8.08 -0.22 -11.02
CA ASN A 106 7.03 -0.96 -11.68
C ASN A 106 5.98 -1.44 -10.66
N TRP A 107 4.72 -1.16 -10.92
CA TRP A 107 3.62 -1.58 -10.06
C TRP A 107 3.26 -3.06 -10.19
N HIS A 108 3.81 -3.78 -11.17
CA HIS A 108 3.60 -5.23 -11.39
C HIS A 108 2.14 -5.63 -11.59
N HIS A 109 1.31 -4.71 -12.07
CA HIS A 109 -0.11 -4.88 -12.36
C HIS A 109 -0.48 -4.34 -13.73
N SER A 110 -1.56 -4.84 -14.31
CA SER A 110 -2.03 -4.41 -15.64
C SER A 110 -2.99 -3.22 -15.59
N VAL A 111 -3.33 -2.76 -14.40
CA VAL A 111 -4.19 -1.60 -14.15
C VAL A 111 -3.38 -0.40 -13.71
N SER A 112 -3.97 0.79 -13.78
CA SER A 112 -3.30 2.00 -13.35
C SER A 112 -3.11 2.02 -11.82
N PRO A 113 -2.02 2.62 -11.32
CA PRO A 113 -1.71 2.62 -9.89
C PRO A 113 -2.79 3.24 -9.01
N GLU A 114 -3.61 4.15 -9.54
CA GLU A 114 -4.74 4.77 -8.84
C GLU A 114 -5.83 3.75 -8.48
N ARG A 115 -5.87 2.63 -9.19
CA ARG A 115 -6.81 1.52 -8.97
C ARG A 115 -6.25 0.44 -8.06
N LEU A 116 -5.09 0.66 -7.44
CA LEU A 116 -4.41 -0.32 -6.61
C LEU A 116 -4.52 0.02 -5.12
N VAL A 117 -4.87 -0.98 -4.34
CA VAL A 117 -4.83 -0.95 -2.88
C VAL A 117 -3.59 -1.70 -2.42
N THR A 118 -2.67 -0.98 -1.77
CA THR A 118 -1.33 -1.46 -1.43
C THR A 118 -1.19 -1.74 0.06
N TRP A 119 -0.34 -2.67 0.44
CA TRP A 119 0.02 -2.96 1.84
C TRP A 119 1.42 -3.56 1.93
N VAL A 120 2.05 -3.44 3.09
CA VAL A 120 3.27 -4.17 3.41
C VAL A 120 2.92 -5.60 3.80
N GLU A 121 1.94 -5.73 4.70
CA GLU A 121 1.39 -6.99 5.14
C GLU A 121 -0.14 -6.91 5.29
N SER A 122 -0.78 -8.07 5.26
CA SER A 122 -2.19 -8.28 5.51
C SER A 122 -2.38 -9.38 6.56
N HIS A 123 -3.63 -9.63 6.94
CA HIS A 123 -3.96 -10.76 7.80
C HIS A 123 -3.53 -12.09 7.18
N ASP A 124 -3.61 -12.25 5.86
CA ASP A 124 -3.19 -13.46 5.17
C ASP A 124 -1.67 -13.61 5.16
N THR A 125 -0.93 -12.59 4.71
CA THR A 125 0.54 -12.67 4.66
C THR A 125 1.18 -12.82 6.03
N TYR A 126 0.51 -12.35 7.09
CA TYR A 126 0.99 -12.50 8.46
C TYR A 126 0.53 -13.80 9.10
N CYS A 127 -0.80 -14.09 9.10
CA CYS A 127 -1.37 -15.17 9.88
C CYS A 127 -1.48 -16.49 9.10
N ASN A 128 -1.69 -16.45 7.78
CA ASN A 128 -1.95 -17.65 6.98
C ASN A 128 -0.72 -18.10 6.19
N ASP A 129 -0.11 -17.19 5.42
CA ASP A 129 0.94 -17.54 4.46
C ASP A 129 2.34 -17.44 5.04
N ASN A 130 2.49 -16.82 6.22
CA ASN A 130 3.76 -16.56 6.89
C ASN A 130 4.77 -15.72 6.08
N GLU A 131 4.35 -15.05 5.02
CA GLU A 131 5.24 -14.26 4.17
C GLU A 131 5.86 -13.06 4.91
N SER A 132 5.08 -12.42 5.78
CA SER A 132 5.54 -11.27 6.56
C SER A 132 5.78 -11.56 8.04
N ALA A 133 5.46 -12.76 8.51
CA ALA A 133 5.56 -13.13 9.92
C ALA A 133 6.98 -13.01 10.51
N GLY A 134 8.00 -13.19 9.67
CA GLY A 134 9.39 -13.03 10.04
C GLY A 134 9.92 -11.60 10.02
N MET A 135 9.16 -10.66 9.46
CA MET A 135 9.56 -9.26 9.37
C MET A 135 9.44 -8.55 10.71
N THR A 136 10.41 -7.70 11.00
CA THR A 136 10.40 -6.84 12.20
C THR A 136 9.42 -5.70 12.05
N ASP A 137 9.02 -5.09 13.18
CA ASP A 137 8.16 -3.90 13.17
C ASP A 137 8.85 -2.73 12.44
N ASP A 138 10.19 -2.62 12.51
CA ASP A 138 10.95 -1.63 11.77
C ASP A 138 10.81 -1.82 10.26
N GLN A 139 10.94 -3.05 9.75
CA GLN A 139 10.74 -3.35 8.33
C GLN A 139 9.32 -3.02 7.87
N ILE A 140 8.31 -3.35 8.68
CA ILE A 140 6.91 -3.01 8.38
C ILE A 140 6.71 -1.49 8.33
N ARG A 141 7.30 -0.74 9.27
CA ARG A 141 7.24 0.73 9.27
C ARG A 141 7.90 1.33 8.04
N GLN A 142 9.10 0.86 7.67
CA GLN A 142 9.80 1.32 6.46
C GLN A 142 8.99 1.07 5.19
N GLY A 143 8.41 -0.12 5.07
CA GLY A 143 7.51 -0.43 3.97
C GLY A 143 6.28 0.47 3.97
N TRP A 144 5.71 0.77 5.15
CA TRP A 144 4.62 1.73 5.26
C TRP A 144 5.03 3.13 4.83
N VAL A 145 6.20 3.62 5.30
CA VAL A 145 6.72 4.92 4.90
C VAL A 145 6.89 5.00 3.39
N PHE A 146 7.44 3.95 2.79
CA PHE A 146 7.58 3.87 1.35
C PHE A 146 6.22 3.96 0.64
N LEU A 147 5.25 3.12 0.99
CA LEU A 147 3.93 3.11 0.36
C LEU A 147 3.17 4.43 0.57
N ALA A 148 3.23 4.99 1.77
CA ALA A 148 2.54 6.23 2.09
C ALA A 148 3.20 7.46 1.44
N ALA A 149 4.52 7.43 1.17
CA ALA A 149 5.22 8.48 0.44
C ALA A 149 4.90 8.49 -1.06
N ARG A 150 4.47 7.35 -1.65
CA ARG A 150 4.14 7.23 -3.08
C ARG A 150 3.03 8.17 -3.50
N GLN A 151 3.06 8.59 -4.76
CA GLN A 151 2.01 9.44 -5.35
C GLN A 151 0.70 8.68 -5.47
N ASN A 152 0.76 7.48 -5.98
CA ASN A 152 -0.38 6.65 -6.34
C ASN A 152 -0.50 5.43 -5.43
N GLY A 153 -1.55 4.65 -5.63
CA GLY A 153 -1.92 3.55 -4.75
C GLY A 153 -2.62 4.04 -3.47
N THR A 154 -3.53 3.23 -2.97
CA THR A 154 -4.22 3.47 -1.69
C THR A 154 -3.62 2.54 -0.63
N PRO A 155 -2.72 3.03 0.25
CA PRO A 155 -2.09 2.17 1.23
C PRO A 155 -3.04 1.83 2.37
N LEU A 156 -3.06 0.55 2.78
CA LEU A 156 -3.74 0.04 3.96
C LEU A 156 -2.72 -0.42 4.99
N PHE A 157 -2.89 0.04 6.23
CA PHE A 157 -2.07 -0.38 7.37
C PHE A 157 -2.70 -1.60 8.05
N PHE A 158 -1.93 -2.66 8.23
CA PHE A 158 -2.34 -3.80 9.05
C PHE A 158 -1.73 -3.68 10.45
N SER A 159 -2.56 -3.69 11.48
CA SER A 159 -2.11 -3.78 12.87
C SER A 159 -2.11 -5.25 13.28
N ARG A 160 -0.95 -5.81 13.55
CA ARG A 160 -0.82 -7.19 14.00
C ARG A 160 -1.67 -7.44 15.23
N PRO A 161 -2.29 -8.62 15.39
CA PRO A 161 -3.15 -8.90 16.52
C PRO A 161 -2.45 -8.66 17.88
N MET A 162 -3.16 -8.13 18.84
CA MET A 162 -2.61 -7.91 20.19
C MET A 162 -2.11 -9.22 20.79
N GLY A 163 -0.87 -9.21 21.29
CA GLY A 163 -0.24 -10.39 21.86
C GLY A 163 0.21 -11.43 20.83
N SER A 164 0.20 -11.08 19.55
CA SER A 164 0.74 -11.96 18.52
C SER A 164 2.28 -12.02 18.59
N SER A 165 2.82 -13.16 18.19
CA SER A 165 4.25 -13.40 18.03
C SER A 165 4.47 -14.32 16.85
N ARG A 166 5.74 -14.60 16.54
CA ARG A 166 6.12 -15.54 15.50
C ARG A 166 5.62 -16.96 15.73
N GLU A 167 5.42 -17.33 16.99
CA GLU A 167 4.91 -18.64 17.42
C GLU A 167 3.39 -18.65 17.63
N ASN A 168 2.79 -17.47 17.69
CA ASN A 168 1.35 -17.29 17.86
C ASN A 168 0.85 -16.07 17.07
N PHE A 169 0.66 -16.22 15.78
CA PHE A 169 0.22 -15.14 14.89
C PHE A 169 -1.14 -14.55 15.23
N TRP A 170 -2.02 -15.36 15.81
CA TRP A 170 -3.39 -14.95 16.15
C TRP A 170 -3.48 -14.20 17.49
N GLY A 171 -2.37 -14.11 18.24
CA GLY A 171 -2.36 -13.43 19.52
C GLY A 171 -3.39 -14.00 20.48
N ASN A 172 -4.19 -13.12 21.09
CA ASN A 172 -5.28 -13.52 22.02
C ASN A 172 -6.46 -14.20 21.31
N ASN A 173 -6.53 -14.12 19.98
CA ASN A 173 -7.59 -14.70 19.14
C ASN A 173 -9.01 -14.38 19.65
N ARG A 174 -9.26 -13.13 20.02
CA ARG A 174 -10.56 -12.65 20.48
C ARG A 174 -11.16 -11.66 19.50
N LEU A 175 -12.37 -11.91 19.08
CA LEU A 175 -13.10 -10.97 18.25
C LEU A 175 -13.29 -9.64 18.99
N GLY A 176 -12.90 -8.55 18.33
CA GLY A 176 -12.98 -7.20 18.87
C GLY A 176 -11.75 -6.73 19.66
N ASP A 177 -10.76 -7.59 19.88
CA ASP A 177 -9.47 -7.15 20.41
C ASP A 177 -8.79 -6.22 19.39
N ARG A 178 -8.15 -5.17 19.89
CA ARG A 178 -7.39 -4.25 19.05
C ARG A 178 -6.07 -4.88 18.64
N GLY A 179 -5.52 -4.43 17.52
CA GLY A 179 -4.15 -4.73 17.12
C GLY A 179 -3.10 -3.95 17.92
N ASN A 180 -1.83 -4.11 17.54
CA ASN A 180 -0.73 -3.34 18.09
C ASN A 180 -0.87 -1.84 17.81
N ASP A 181 -0.02 -1.02 18.44
CA ASP A 181 -0.05 0.45 18.33
C ASP A 181 0.95 1.02 17.31
N GLU A 182 1.51 0.19 16.42
CA GLU A 182 2.52 0.62 15.44
C GLU A 182 2.02 1.77 14.54
N PHE A 183 0.73 1.86 14.26
CA PHE A 183 0.16 3.00 13.54
C PHE A 183 0.32 4.36 14.25
N LYS A 184 0.70 4.36 15.54
CA LYS A 184 1.00 5.56 16.34
C LYS A 184 2.49 5.91 16.34
N HIS A 185 3.33 5.10 15.71
CA HIS A 185 4.76 5.37 15.67
C HIS A 185 5.03 6.73 15.00
N PRO A 186 6.00 7.54 15.49
CA PRO A 186 6.27 8.86 14.94
C PRO A 186 6.51 8.88 13.41
N GLU A 187 7.23 7.91 12.86
CA GLU A 187 7.46 7.78 11.42
C GLU A 187 6.15 7.58 10.65
N VAL A 188 5.26 6.73 11.15
CA VAL A 188 3.94 6.47 10.55
C VAL A 188 3.08 7.73 10.56
N ILE A 189 3.07 8.45 11.69
CA ILE A 189 2.34 9.71 11.81
C ILE A 189 2.91 10.77 10.86
N ALA A 190 4.24 10.89 10.79
CA ALA A 190 4.91 11.88 9.95
C ALA A 190 4.64 11.63 8.47
N VAL A 191 4.80 10.39 7.98
CA VAL A 191 4.56 10.10 6.56
C VAL A 191 3.07 10.22 6.18
N ASN A 192 2.14 9.93 7.08
CA ASN A 192 0.71 10.15 6.83
C ASN A 192 0.37 11.65 6.68
N LYS A 193 1.05 12.53 7.43
CA LYS A 193 0.97 13.99 7.23
C LYS A 193 1.59 14.40 5.90
N PHE A 194 2.78 13.86 5.61
CA PHE A 194 3.49 14.06 4.34
C PHE A 194 2.60 13.70 3.15
N ARG A 195 2.01 12.50 3.12
CA ARG A 195 1.12 12.07 2.03
C ARG A 195 0.02 13.08 1.76
N ARG A 196 -0.62 13.60 2.80
CA ARG A 196 -1.68 14.62 2.65
C ARG A 196 -1.14 15.94 2.11
N ALA A 197 -0.01 16.40 2.63
CA ALA A 197 0.62 17.65 2.19
C ALA A 197 1.12 17.58 0.75
N MET A 198 1.55 16.39 0.30
CA MET A 198 2.11 16.14 -1.03
C MET A 198 1.07 15.74 -2.08
N SER A 199 -0.23 15.84 -1.78
CA SER A 199 -1.28 15.52 -2.74
C SER A 199 -1.09 16.28 -4.05
N GLY A 200 -1.15 15.58 -5.19
CA GLY A 200 -0.98 16.15 -6.52
C GLY A 200 0.47 16.53 -6.92
N LYS A 201 1.45 16.33 -6.04
CA LYS A 201 2.86 16.58 -6.38
C LYS A 201 3.45 15.38 -7.10
N PRO A 202 4.28 15.58 -8.14
CA PRO A 202 4.91 14.49 -8.88
C PRO A 202 5.89 13.73 -8.01
N GLU A 203 6.03 12.44 -8.30
CA GLU A 203 6.94 11.53 -7.61
C GLU A 203 8.21 11.29 -8.42
N THR A 204 9.34 11.15 -7.72
CA THR A 204 10.56 10.51 -8.24
C THR A 204 11.16 9.64 -7.13
N ILE A 205 11.62 8.46 -7.49
CA ILE A 205 12.31 7.55 -6.56
C ILE A 205 13.81 7.55 -6.91
N TYR A 206 14.62 7.66 -5.87
CA TYR A 206 16.07 7.50 -5.96
C TYR A 206 16.51 6.43 -4.97
N ALA A 207 17.65 5.81 -5.24
CA ALA A 207 18.34 4.96 -4.30
C ALA A 207 19.84 5.30 -4.28
N ASN A 208 20.50 5.05 -3.17
CA ASN A 208 21.94 5.10 -3.11
C ASN A 208 22.58 3.92 -3.87
N THR A 209 23.90 3.95 -4.05
CA THR A 209 24.60 3.02 -4.95
C THR A 209 24.45 1.54 -4.54
N ASP A 210 24.34 1.26 -3.25
CA ASP A 210 24.20 -0.13 -2.74
C ASP A 210 22.76 -0.53 -2.49
N GLY A 211 21.80 0.36 -2.77
CA GLY A 211 20.36 0.10 -2.61
C GLY A 211 19.88 0.05 -1.16
N SER A 212 20.72 0.46 -0.21
CA SER A 212 20.36 0.43 1.22
C SER A 212 19.50 1.61 1.68
N VAL A 213 19.48 2.70 0.90
CA VAL A 213 18.66 3.88 1.17
C VAL A 213 17.80 4.21 -0.03
N ILE A 214 16.53 4.43 0.23
CA ILE A 214 15.53 4.83 -0.77
C ILE A 214 15.08 6.26 -0.43
N GLU A 215 14.97 7.12 -1.44
CA GLU A 215 14.34 8.43 -1.36
C GLU A 215 13.10 8.46 -2.26
N VAL A 216 11.97 8.87 -1.70
CA VAL A 216 10.76 9.20 -2.47
C VAL A 216 10.55 10.69 -2.38
N THR A 217 10.88 11.41 -3.46
CA THR A 217 10.62 12.85 -3.55
C THR A 217 9.22 13.13 -4.06
N ARG A 218 8.65 14.26 -3.66
CA ARG A 218 7.37 14.77 -4.16
C ARG A 218 7.57 16.17 -4.77
N GLY A 219 8.18 16.18 -5.95
CA GLY A 219 8.67 17.39 -6.59
C GLY A 219 9.66 18.13 -5.69
N ALA A 220 9.58 19.47 -5.70
CA ALA A 220 10.39 20.33 -4.85
C ALA A 220 9.82 20.50 -3.42
N SER A 221 8.73 19.79 -3.08
CA SER A 221 7.95 20.09 -1.86
C SER A 221 8.31 19.23 -0.67
N GLY A 222 8.94 18.08 -0.89
CA GLY A 222 9.33 17.19 0.21
C GLY A 222 9.94 15.88 -0.26
N ALA A 223 10.55 15.15 0.68
CA ALA A 223 11.14 13.85 0.49
C ALA A 223 10.94 12.96 1.71
N ALA A 224 10.76 11.67 1.47
CA ALA A 224 10.87 10.62 2.46
C ALA A 224 12.16 9.83 2.19
N LEU A 225 13.06 9.78 3.16
CA LEU A 225 14.30 9.03 3.11
C LEU A 225 14.14 7.78 3.99
N ILE A 226 14.50 6.61 3.49
CA ILE A 226 14.26 5.33 4.14
C ILE A 226 15.55 4.53 4.11
N ASN A 227 16.18 4.33 5.26
CA ASN A 227 17.32 3.44 5.40
C ASN A 227 16.81 2.04 5.75
N ILE A 228 16.83 1.13 4.77
CA ILE A 228 16.37 -0.26 4.93
C ILE A 228 17.47 -1.19 5.41
N SER A 229 18.71 -0.70 5.63
CA SER A 229 19.80 -1.49 6.21
C SER A 229 19.82 -1.41 7.74
N GLU A 230 20.45 -2.37 8.38
CA GLU A 230 20.65 -2.39 9.84
C GLU A 230 21.69 -1.38 10.33
N HIS A 231 22.46 -0.79 9.42
CA HIS A 231 23.59 0.09 9.73
C HIS A 231 23.29 1.56 9.42
N GLU A 232 23.95 2.45 10.14
CA GLU A 232 23.94 3.87 9.79
C GLU A 232 24.48 4.06 8.37
N GLN A 233 23.81 4.93 7.60
CA GLN A 233 24.21 5.30 6.25
C GLN A 233 24.52 6.80 6.16
N GLU A 234 25.66 7.14 5.60
CA GLU A 234 25.96 8.49 5.16
C GLU A 234 25.64 8.60 3.68
N ILE A 235 24.74 9.51 3.32
CA ILE A 235 24.24 9.64 1.95
C ILE A 235 24.81 10.86 1.23
N SER A 236 24.98 10.69 -0.08
CA SER A 236 25.21 11.73 -1.07
C SER A 236 24.53 11.25 -2.36
N MET A 237 23.28 11.65 -2.58
CA MET A 237 22.46 11.11 -3.66
C MET A 237 21.62 12.19 -4.34
N PRO A 238 21.20 12.01 -5.60
CA PRO A 238 20.35 12.96 -6.31
C PRO A 238 19.03 13.19 -5.57
N THR A 239 18.49 14.40 -5.67
CA THR A 239 17.19 14.75 -5.14
C THR A 239 16.52 15.82 -6.00
N THR A 240 15.19 15.94 -5.91
CA THR A 240 14.42 17.06 -6.49
C THR A 240 14.17 18.19 -5.49
N MET A 241 14.63 18.04 -4.25
CA MET A 241 14.51 19.08 -3.24
C MET A 241 15.38 20.29 -3.62
N PRO A 242 14.91 21.53 -3.38
CA PRO A 242 15.72 22.74 -3.58
C PRO A 242 16.95 22.77 -2.68
N ASP A 243 17.95 23.54 -3.08
CA ASP A 243 19.12 23.81 -2.24
C ASP A 243 18.70 24.43 -0.90
N GLY A 244 19.27 23.91 0.19
CA GLY A 244 18.94 24.34 1.54
C GLY A 244 19.30 23.34 2.62
N ASN A 245 18.98 23.72 3.86
CA ASN A 245 19.08 22.82 5.02
C ASN A 245 17.68 22.43 5.47
N TYR A 246 17.46 21.15 5.66
CA TYR A 246 16.17 20.58 6.04
C TYR A 246 16.33 19.83 7.35
N THR A 247 15.42 20.08 8.27
CA THR A 247 15.32 19.31 9.52
C THR A 247 14.19 18.30 9.39
N ASP A 248 14.53 17.05 9.63
CA ASP A 248 13.55 15.96 9.63
C ASP A 248 12.52 16.12 10.75
N GLY A 249 11.29 15.81 10.42
CA GLY A 249 10.14 15.95 11.32
C GLY A 249 9.96 14.82 12.35
N VAL A 250 10.85 13.82 12.37
CA VAL A 250 10.76 12.65 13.26
C VAL A 250 11.90 12.63 14.27
N HIS A 251 13.14 12.68 13.80
CA HIS A 251 14.36 12.51 14.61
C HIS A 251 15.11 13.83 14.85
N ASN A 252 14.64 14.95 14.25
CA ASN A 252 15.34 16.25 14.23
C ASN A 252 16.74 16.20 13.59
N ALA A 253 16.97 15.22 12.72
CA ALA A 253 18.20 15.14 11.94
C ALA A 253 18.24 16.22 10.84
N THR A 254 19.43 16.70 10.52
CA THR A 254 19.61 17.74 9.50
C THR A 254 20.21 17.17 8.23
N PHE A 255 19.62 17.54 7.10
CA PHE A 255 20.06 17.20 5.75
C PHE A 255 20.36 18.47 4.98
N ASN A 256 21.44 18.45 4.19
CA ASN A 256 21.82 19.56 3.32
C ASN A 256 21.59 19.17 1.86
N VAL A 257 20.96 20.05 1.11
CA VAL A 257 20.85 19.94 -0.34
C VAL A 257 21.67 21.04 -0.99
N THR A 258 22.54 20.65 -1.91
CA THR A 258 23.36 21.57 -2.70
C THR A 258 23.58 20.97 -4.09
N ASP A 259 23.31 21.77 -5.13
CA ASP A 259 23.43 21.37 -6.54
C ASP A 259 22.64 20.09 -6.87
N GLY A 260 21.43 19.95 -6.31
CA GLY A 260 20.54 18.80 -6.53
C GLY A 260 21.04 17.50 -5.89
N ILE A 261 21.93 17.60 -4.92
CA ILE A 261 22.45 16.44 -4.15
C ILE A 261 22.10 16.62 -2.68
N ILE A 262 21.36 15.64 -2.12
CA ILE A 262 21.08 15.58 -0.70
C ILE A 262 22.18 14.82 0.04
N ARG A 263 22.61 15.38 1.20
CA ARG A 263 23.63 14.80 2.08
C ARG A 263 23.12 14.77 3.51
N GLY A 264 23.47 13.73 4.24
CA GLY A 264 23.12 13.56 5.64
C GLY A 264 23.42 12.15 6.13
N ARG A 265 22.99 11.86 7.35
CA ARG A 265 23.14 10.55 7.98
C ARG A 265 21.78 10.00 8.41
N LEU A 266 21.58 8.73 8.16
CA LEU A 266 20.39 7.99 8.55
C LEU A 266 20.82 6.81 9.44
N SER A 267 20.26 6.72 10.63
CA SER A 267 20.42 5.53 11.47
C SER A 267 19.90 4.29 10.76
N GLY A 268 20.38 3.13 11.15
CA GLY A 268 19.87 1.87 10.59
C GLY A 268 18.38 1.68 10.87
N MET A 269 17.68 1.06 9.95
CA MET A 269 16.27 0.72 10.07
C MET A 269 15.39 1.92 10.48
N SER A 270 15.59 3.10 9.85
CA SER A 270 14.85 4.32 10.19
C SER A 270 14.45 5.13 8.97
N SER A 271 13.43 5.97 9.14
CA SER A 271 12.86 6.79 8.07
C SER A 271 12.76 8.26 8.47
N TYR A 272 13.06 9.15 7.54
CA TYR A 272 13.15 10.59 7.74
C TYR A 272 12.21 11.31 6.78
N ILE A 273 11.46 12.28 7.28
CA ILE A 273 10.45 13.00 6.52
C ILE A 273 10.80 14.49 6.44
N LEU A 274 11.14 14.94 5.24
CA LEU A 274 11.50 16.32 4.95
C LEU A 274 10.35 17.03 4.22
N MET A 275 10.01 18.22 4.65
CA MET A 275 9.02 19.08 3.99
C MET A 275 9.61 20.47 3.82
N ASN A 276 9.37 21.07 2.64
CA ASN A 276 9.78 22.43 2.32
C ASN A 276 8.67 23.43 2.72
#